data_2aa99a28d3c4388b6ac4aaeb4f2d3b0b
#
_entry.id   2aa99a28d3c4388b6ac4aaeb4f2d3b0b
#
_cell.length_a   1.000
_cell.length_b   1.000
_cell.length_c   1.000
_cell.angle_alpha   90.00
_cell.angle_beta   90.00
_cell.angle_gamma   90.00
#
_symmetry.space_group_name_H-M   'P 1'
#
loop_
_entity.id
_entity.type
_entity.pdbx_description
1 polymer ?
#
loop_
_entity_poly.entity_id
_entity_poly.type
_entity_poly.pdbx_seq_one_letter_code
_entity_poly.pdbx_strand_id
1 'polypeptide(L)'
;TEYARNYLTTYGQQYNYDTLLHIAQAQEQQIRALRQMAIAANHQHFFVDTEMLVMQVWCEYVFGNCHAYIIEQAQQQQFSLYLLCKPDIPWVQDGLREYPNELQRVELFHYYKSILEAQQLPFIIIDGSYEQRLPKAIQAINTLT
;
A
#
# COMPACT_ATOMS: atom_id res chain seq x y z
N THR A 1 6.04 -7.79 -1.48
CA THR A 1 7.31 -7.41 -2.13
C THR A 1 7.42 -5.92 -2.21
N GLU A 2 8.44 -5.37 -1.62
CA GLU A 2 8.67 -3.94 -1.57
C GLU A 2 9.70 -3.54 -2.64
N TYR A 3 9.31 -3.52 -3.91
CA TYR A 3 10.21 -3.03 -4.95
C TYR A 3 10.65 -1.59 -4.67
N ALA A 4 9.73 -0.74 -4.20
CA ALA A 4 10.01 0.64 -3.83
C ALA A 4 11.14 0.74 -2.77
N ARG A 5 11.06 -0.04 -1.69
CA ARG A 5 12.10 -0.07 -0.66
C ARG A 5 13.45 -0.52 -1.22
N ASN A 6 13.47 -1.57 -2.02
CA ASN A 6 14.69 -2.07 -2.66
C ASN A 6 15.30 -1.04 -3.60
N TYR A 7 14.48 -0.35 -4.39
CA TYR A 7 14.91 0.71 -5.28
C TYR A 7 15.56 1.86 -4.50
N LEU A 8 14.87 2.39 -3.47
CA LEU A 8 15.37 3.50 -2.67
C LEU A 8 16.63 3.13 -1.86
N THR A 9 16.74 1.88 -1.42
CA THR A 9 17.96 1.38 -0.76
C THR A 9 19.15 1.34 -1.72
N THR A 10 18.90 0.97 -2.97
CA THR A 10 19.97 0.80 -3.99
C THR A 10 20.39 2.12 -4.62
N TYR A 11 19.43 2.99 -4.94
CA TYR A 11 19.67 4.21 -5.74
C TYR A 11 19.58 5.50 -4.90
N GLY A 12 19.28 5.39 -3.60
CA GLY A 12 19.14 6.52 -2.69
C GLY A 12 17.68 7.02 -2.57
N GLN A 13 17.46 7.84 -1.54
CA GLN A 13 16.12 8.35 -1.21
C GLN A 13 15.67 9.53 -2.09
N GLN A 14 16.49 9.96 -3.04
CA GLN A 14 16.11 11.01 -3.98
C GLN A 14 15.31 10.40 -5.13
N TYR A 15 14.04 10.72 -5.17
CA TYR A 15 13.15 10.33 -6.25
C TYR A 15 12.42 11.57 -6.81
N ASN A 16 12.07 11.51 -8.07
CA ASN A 16 11.27 12.50 -8.77
C ASN A 16 9.99 11.88 -9.31
N TYR A 17 9.19 12.67 -9.97
CA TYR A 17 7.91 12.25 -10.55
C TYR A 17 8.05 11.04 -11.48
N ASP A 18 9.04 11.06 -12.40
CA ASP A 18 9.28 9.96 -13.34
C ASP A 18 9.84 8.71 -12.64
N THR A 19 10.62 8.89 -11.56
CA THR A 19 11.10 7.78 -10.73
C THR A 19 9.93 7.01 -10.13
N LEU A 20 8.88 7.70 -9.64
CA LEU A 20 7.70 7.03 -9.11
C LEU A 20 6.95 6.23 -10.16
N LEU A 21 6.89 6.71 -11.42
CA LEU A 21 6.31 5.93 -12.51
C LEU A 21 7.10 4.63 -12.75
N HIS A 22 8.44 4.71 -12.78
CA HIS A 22 9.28 3.54 -12.95
C HIS A 22 9.09 2.52 -11.81
N ILE A 23 9.07 3.01 -10.56
CA ILE A 23 8.82 2.16 -9.38
C ILE A 23 7.45 1.49 -9.48
N ALA A 24 6.41 2.24 -9.84
CA ALA A 24 5.05 1.72 -9.98
C ALA A 24 4.96 0.62 -11.05
N GLN A 25 5.58 0.82 -12.21
CA GLN A 25 5.60 -0.18 -13.29
C GLN A 25 6.29 -1.47 -12.87
N ALA A 26 7.43 -1.38 -12.20
CA ALA A 26 8.16 -2.55 -11.72
C ALA A 26 7.43 -3.26 -10.57
N GLN A 27 6.82 -2.50 -9.64
CA GLN A 27 6.01 -3.04 -8.55
C GLN A 27 4.81 -3.81 -9.10
N GLU A 28 4.13 -3.25 -10.10
CA GLU A 28 2.97 -3.88 -10.72
C GLU A 28 3.33 -5.20 -11.43
N GLN A 29 4.41 -5.20 -12.20
CA GLN A 29 4.93 -6.42 -12.85
C GLN A 29 5.25 -7.52 -11.83
N GLN A 30 5.87 -7.14 -10.71
CA GLN A 30 6.20 -8.07 -9.64
C GLN A 30 4.95 -8.64 -8.96
N ILE A 31 3.93 -7.80 -8.70
CA ILE A 31 2.65 -8.23 -8.14
C ILE A 31 1.99 -9.25 -9.06
N ARG A 32 1.94 -8.99 -10.38
CA ARG A 32 1.36 -9.92 -11.36
C ARG A 32 2.08 -11.27 -11.37
N ALA A 33 3.41 -11.25 -11.41
CA ALA A 33 4.20 -12.48 -11.43
C ALA A 33 3.98 -13.32 -10.16
N LEU A 34 4.04 -12.70 -8.99
CA LEU A 34 3.83 -13.37 -7.71
C LEU A 34 2.40 -13.87 -7.53
N ARG A 35 1.40 -13.14 -8.03
CA ARG A 35 0.00 -13.58 -8.02
C ARG A 35 -0.16 -14.87 -8.85
N GLN A 36 0.45 -14.92 -10.04
CA GLN A 36 0.40 -16.14 -10.87
C GLN A 36 1.08 -17.33 -10.17
N MET A 37 2.22 -17.10 -9.51
CA MET A 37 2.90 -18.13 -8.74
C MET A 37 2.04 -18.64 -7.56
N ALA A 38 1.37 -17.72 -6.85
CA ALA A 38 0.49 -18.07 -5.74
C ALA A 38 -0.71 -18.93 -6.23
N ILE A 39 -1.30 -18.58 -7.38
CA ILE A 39 -2.38 -19.34 -8.00
C ILE A 39 -1.88 -20.73 -8.41
N ALA A 40 -0.72 -20.83 -9.06
CA ALA A 40 -0.14 -22.10 -9.48
C ALA A 40 0.21 -23.01 -8.30
N ALA A 41 0.60 -22.42 -7.16
CA ALA A 41 0.86 -23.15 -5.92
C ALA A 41 -0.40 -23.42 -5.08
N ASN A 42 -1.59 -23.07 -5.58
CA ASN A 42 -2.87 -23.22 -4.89
C ASN A 42 -2.92 -22.57 -3.50
N HIS A 43 -2.29 -21.39 -3.35
CA HIS A 43 -2.39 -20.61 -2.11
C HIS A 43 -3.78 -19.98 -1.99
N GLN A 44 -4.38 -20.06 -0.80
CA GLN A 44 -5.69 -19.48 -0.51
C GLN A 44 -5.64 -17.94 -0.46
N HIS A 45 -4.51 -17.39 -0.02
CA HIS A 45 -4.32 -15.96 0.17
C HIS A 45 -3.03 -15.47 -0.48
N PHE A 46 -3.09 -14.28 -1.05
CA PHE A 46 -1.95 -13.54 -1.57
C PHE A 46 -1.99 -12.13 -0.98
N PHE A 47 -0.94 -11.78 -0.25
CA PHE A 47 -0.82 -10.47 0.40
C PHE A 47 0.10 -9.56 -0.40
N VAL A 48 -0.34 -8.32 -0.56
CA VAL A 48 0.44 -7.26 -1.21
C VAL A 48 0.67 -6.13 -0.23
N ASP A 49 1.92 -5.75 -0.05
CA ASP A 49 2.32 -4.52 0.61
C ASP A 49 2.81 -3.55 -0.46
N THR A 50 2.30 -2.31 -0.43
CA THR A 50 2.56 -1.28 -1.44
C THR A 50 2.04 -1.68 -2.83
N GLU A 51 0.75 -1.52 -3.04
CA GLU A 51 0.05 -1.70 -4.32
C GLU A 51 -0.20 -0.35 -5.02
N MET A 52 -0.93 -0.32 -6.15
CA MET A 52 -1.05 0.87 -6.97
C MET A 52 -1.80 2.03 -6.33
N LEU A 53 -2.72 1.80 -5.40
CA LEU A 53 -3.37 2.87 -4.62
C LEU A 53 -2.35 3.57 -3.70
N VAL A 54 -1.42 2.79 -3.11
CA VAL A 54 -0.30 3.37 -2.33
C VAL A 54 0.59 4.23 -3.25
N MET A 55 0.90 3.76 -4.45
CA MET A 55 1.69 4.53 -5.42
C MET A 55 0.96 5.79 -5.87
N GLN A 56 -0.36 5.74 -6.06
CA GLN A 56 -1.20 6.90 -6.38
C GLN A 56 -1.14 7.94 -5.26
N VAL A 57 -1.42 7.53 -4.02
CA VAL A 57 -1.39 8.44 -2.86
C VAL A 57 0.00 9.06 -2.69
N TRP A 58 1.06 8.27 -2.84
CA TRP A 58 2.43 8.77 -2.76
C TRP A 58 2.70 9.82 -3.83
N CYS A 59 2.31 9.56 -5.07
CA CYS A 59 2.51 10.48 -6.19
C CYS A 59 1.72 11.79 -5.98
N GLU A 60 0.45 11.70 -5.62
CA GLU A 60 -0.42 12.85 -5.38
C GLU A 60 0.01 13.67 -4.17
N TYR A 61 0.39 13.03 -3.07
CA TYR A 61 0.78 13.70 -1.84
C TYR A 61 2.09 14.46 -1.97
N VAL A 62 3.09 13.90 -2.67
CA VAL A 62 4.41 14.50 -2.81
C VAL A 62 4.44 15.53 -3.94
N PHE A 63 3.79 15.23 -5.07
CA PHE A 63 3.90 16.06 -6.29
C PHE A 63 2.64 16.85 -6.63
N GLY A 64 1.54 16.64 -5.90
CA GLY A 64 0.25 17.26 -6.20
C GLY A 64 -0.38 16.78 -7.51
N ASN A 65 0.16 15.75 -8.13
CA ASN A 65 -0.28 15.17 -9.39
C ASN A 65 0.10 13.70 -9.45
N CYS A 66 -0.55 12.91 -10.32
CA CYS A 66 -0.26 11.50 -10.50
C CYS A 66 -0.25 11.12 -11.99
N HIS A 67 0.66 10.21 -12.36
CA HIS A 67 0.70 9.65 -13.71
C HIS A 67 -0.59 8.89 -14.02
N ALA A 68 -1.15 9.10 -15.23
CA ALA A 68 -2.33 8.40 -15.69
C ALA A 68 -2.21 6.87 -15.57
N TYR A 69 -1.03 6.32 -15.89
CA TYR A 69 -0.75 4.91 -15.73
C TYR A 69 -1.00 4.40 -14.28
N ILE A 70 -0.52 5.14 -13.28
CA ILE A 70 -0.69 4.74 -11.86
C ILE A 70 -2.17 4.76 -11.48
N ILE A 71 -2.89 5.83 -11.89
CA ILE A 71 -4.34 5.98 -11.65
C ILE A 71 -5.11 4.83 -12.30
N GLU A 72 -4.85 4.54 -13.58
CA GLU A 72 -5.50 3.46 -14.31
C GLU A 72 -5.23 2.09 -13.66
N GLN A 73 -3.99 1.81 -13.28
CA GLN A 73 -3.65 0.56 -12.62
C GLN A 73 -4.28 0.46 -11.22
N ALA A 74 -4.35 1.54 -10.45
CA ALA A 74 -5.04 1.56 -9.16
C ALA A 74 -6.54 1.26 -9.30
N GLN A 75 -7.19 1.79 -10.35
CA GLN A 75 -8.60 1.51 -10.64
C GLN A 75 -8.85 0.08 -11.14
N GLN A 76 -7.89 -0.51 -11.85
CA GLN A 76 -8.00 -1.87 -12.38
C GLN A 76 -7.66 -2.95 -11.35
N GLN A 77 -6.84 -2.63 -10.34
CA GLN A 77 -6.49 -3.56 -9.28
C GLN A 77 -7.70 -3.80 -8.38
N GLN A 78 -8.09 -5.07 -8.27
CA GLN A 78 -9.15 -5.50 -7.38
C GLN A 78 -8.58 -6.49 -6.36
N PHE A 79 -8.65 -6.09 -5.09
CA PHE A 79 -8.36 -6.97 -3.96
C PHE A 79 -9.65 -7.31 -3.23
N SER A 80 -9.72 -8.53 -2.69
CA SER A 80 -10.88 -8.98 -1.91
C SER A 80 -11.03 -8.18 -0.61
N LEU A 81 -9.93 -7.63 -0.08
CA LEU A 81 -9.93 -6.82 1.13
C LEU A 81 -8.68 -5.94 1.21
N TYR A 82 -8.87 -4.69 1.61
CA TYR A 82 -7.81 -3.78 2.01
C TYR A 82 -7.71 -3.71 3.54
N LEU A 83 -6.51 -3.87 4.07
CA LEU A 83 -6.22 -3.71 5.50
C LEU A 83 -5.63 -2.32 5.71
N LEU A 84 -6.48 -1.34 6.07
CA LEU A 84 -6.05 0.03 6.29
C LEU A 84 -5.49 0.21 7.70
N CYS A 85 -4.16 0.26 7.82
CA CYS A 85 -3.49 0.39 9.10
C CYS A 85 -3.61 1.82 9.66
N LYS A 86 -4.21 1.96 10.86
CA LYS A 86 -4.30 3.23 11.55
C LYS A 86 -2.93 3.63 12.15
N PRO A 87 -2.54 4.92 12.12
CA PRO A 87 -1.26 5.39 12.67
C PRO A 87 -1.33 5.65 14.19
N ASP A 88 -1.87 4.72 14.96
CA ASP A 88 -2.06 4.79 16.42
C ASP A 88 -1.03 3.98 17.23
N ILE A 89 0.02 3.50 16.56
CA ILE A 89 1.20 2.92 17.21
C ILE A 89 2.37 3.92 17.20
N PRO A 90 3.28 3.84 18.18
CA PRO A 90 4.46 4.71 18.20
C PRO A 90 5.27 4.61 16.90
N TRP A 91 5.63 5.76 16.36
CA TRP A 91 6.49 5.81 15.19
C TRP A 91 7.94 5.50 15.59
N VAL A 92 8.57 4.61 14.82
CA VAL A 92 9.98 4.23 15.01
C VAL A 92 10.72 4.46 13.72
N GLN A 93 11.85 5.15 13.78
CA GLN A 93 12.69 5.40 12.61
C GLN A 93 13.38 4.12 12.15
N ASP A 94 13.33 3.82 10.84
CA ASP A 94 14.02 2.68 10.23
C ASP A 94 14.91 3.08 9.03
N GLY A 95 15.22 4.36 8.91
CA GLY A 95 16.06 4.91 7.85
C GLY A 95 15.35 5.21 6.53
N LEU A 96 14.23 4.54 6.23
CA LEU A 96 13.43 4.77 5.02
C LEU A 96 12.01 5.26 5.31
N ARG A 97 11.59 5.23 6.57
CA ARG A 97 10.27 5.75 6.96
C ARG A 97 10.23 7.25 6.83
N GLU A 98 9.33 7.71 6.00
CA GLU A 98 8.96 9.12 5.88
C GLU A 98 7.88 9.49 6.92
N TYR A 99 7.63 10.78 7.07
CA TYR A 99 6.56 11.34 7.91
C TYR A 99 6.65 11.00 9.39
N PRO A 100 7.70 11.46 10.11
CA PRO A 100 7.79 11.32 11.56
C PRO A 100 6.69 12.11 12.29
N ASN A 101 6.12 13.13 11.64
CA ASN A 101 5.04 13.96 12.19
C ASN A 101 3.73 13.15 12.24
N GLU A 102 3.14 13.07 13.43
CA GLU A 102 1.88 12.36 13.66
C GLU A 102 0.71 12.93 12.86
N LEU A 103 0.60 14.26 12.76
CA LEU A 103 -0.48 14.91 12.01
C LEU A 103 -0.45 14.53 10.53
N GLN A 104 0.74 14.46 9.92
CA GLN A 104 0.88 14.04 8.52
C GLN A 104 0.48 12.56 8.33
N ARG A 105 0.81 11.69 9.28
CA ARG A 105 0.40 10.28 9.20
C ARG A 105 -1.11 10.12 9.35
N VAL A 106 -1.74 10.91 10.22
CA VAL A 106 -3.21 10.93 10.36
C VAL A 106 -3.87 11.48 9.09
N GLU A 107 -3.32 12.54 8.50
CA GLU A 107 -3.77 13.08 7.22
C GLU A 107 -3.71 12.04 6.10
N LEU A 108 -2.57 11.37 5.94
CA LEU A 108 -2.41 10.28 4.97
C LEU A 108 -3.39 9.13 5.21
N PHE A 109 -3.61 8.72 6.46
CA PHE A 109 -4.61 7.72 6.80
C PHE A 109 -6.01 8.11 6.32
N HIS A 110 -6.43 9.35 6.56
CA HIS A 110 -7.72 9.85 6.09
C HIS A 110 -7.78 9.96 4.57
N TYR A 111 -6.66 10.30 3.92
CA TYR A 111 -6.57 10.33 2.47
C TYR A 111 -6.77 8.93 1.85
N TYR A 112 -6.04 7.91 2.33
CA TYR A 112 -6.28 6.52 1.92
C TYR A 112 -7.73 6.09 2.14
N LYS A 113 -8.26 6.39 3.34
CA LYS A 113 -9.65 6.04 3.68
C LYS A 113 -10.65 6.67 2.72
N SER A 114 -10.48 7.94 2.39
CA SER A 114 -11.38 8.65 1.47
C SER A 114 -11.39 8.04 0.07
N ILE A 115 -10.26 7.58 -0.44
CA ILE A 115 -10.19 6.92 -1.75
C ILE A 115 -10.89 5.56 -1.70
N LEU A 116 -10.64 4.76 -0.67
CA LEU A 116 -11.28 3.45 -0.48
C LEU A 116 -12.82 3.59 -0.40
N GLU A 117 -13.31 4.60 0.33
CA GLU A 117 -14.74 4.90 0.45
C GLU A 117 -15.33 5.40 -0.88
N ALA A 118 -14.67 6.34 -1.55
CA ALA A 118 -15.15 6.89 -2.82
C ALA A 118 -15.24 5.84 -3.93
N GLN A 119 -14.31 4.89 -3.96
CA GLN A 119 -14.28 3.79 -4.91
C GLN A 119 -15.08 2.57 -4.45
N GLN A 120 -15.70 2.62 -3.26
CA GLN A 120 -16.47 1.52 -2.67
C GLN A 120 -15.67 0.21 -2.57
N LEU A 121 -14.36 0.32 -2.31
CA LEU A 121 -13.48 -0.83 -2.16
C LEU A 121 -13.68 -1.47 -0.77
N PRO A 122 -13.65 -2.82 -0.67
CA PRO A 122 -13.80 -3.49 0.61
C PRO A 122 -12.57 -3.26 1.49
N PHE A 123 -12.75 -2.63 2.64
CA PHE A 123 -11.65 -2.40 3.58
C PHE A 123 -12.08 -2.53 5.04
N ILE A 124 -11.13 -2.82 5.89
CA ILE A 124 -11.26 -2.70 7.34
C ILE A 124 -10.11 -1.85 7.91
N ILE A 125 -10.38 -1.19 9.02
CA ILE A 125 -9.37 -0.45 9.76
C ILE A 125 -8.69 -1.39 10.76
N ILE A 126 -7.36 -1.48 10.67
CA ILE A 126 -6.51 -2.20 11.60
C ILE A 126 -5.92 -1.20 12.59
N ASP A 127 -6.46 -1.17 13.80
CA ASP A 127 -6.10 -0.28 14.90
C ASP A 127 -5.75 -1.05 16.18
N GLY A 128 -5.26 -0.33 17.20
CA GLY A 128 -4.89 -0.87 18.49
C GLY A 128 -3.40 -1.24 18.60
N SER A 129 -3.04 -1.94 19.68
CA SER A 129 -1.65 -2.38 19.92
C SER A 129 -1.18 -3.40 18.89
N TYR A 130 0.13 -3.67 18.85
CA TYR A 130 0.70 -4.70 17.96
C TYR A 130 0.03 -6.07 18.15
N GLU A 131 -0.26 -6.44 19.39
CA GLU A 131 -0.87 -7.74 19.72
C GLU A 131 -2.33 -7.83 19.26
N GLN A 132 -3.03 -6.68 19.15
CA GLN A 132 -4.44 -6.62 18.73
C GLN A 132 -4.61 -6.63 17.22
N ARG A 133 -3.63 -6.11 16.47
CA ARG A 133 -3.73 -5.92 15.01
C ARG A 133 -3.76 -7.22 14.23
N LEU A 134 -2.85 -8.14 14.55
CA LEU A 134 -2.77 -9.42 13.83
C LEU A 134 -4.05 -10.26 13.98
N PRO A 135 -4.62 -10.45 15.20
CA PRO A 135 -5.91 -11.12 15.35
C PRO A 135 -7.06 -10.47 14.57
N LYS A 136 -7.13 -9.12 14.54
CA LYS A 136 -8.13 -8.40 13.74
C LYS A 136 -8.00 -8.70 12.25
N ALA A 137 -6.78 -8.65 11.73
CA ALA A 137 -6.53 -8.95 10.31
C ALA A 137 -6.92 -10.39 9.97
N ILE A 138 -6.52 -11.36 10.79
CA ILE A 138 -6.88 -12.77 10.62
C ILE A 138 -8.40 -12.95 10.65
N GLN A 139 -9.10 -12.36 11.61
CA GLN A 139 -10.55 -12.44 11.71
C GLN A 139 -11.23 -11.91 10.44
N ALA A 140 -10.79 -10.76 9.94
CA ALA A 140 -11.34 -10.18 8.73
C ALA A 140 -11.11 -11.03 7.48
N ILE A 141 -9.92 -11.63 7.35
CA ILE A 141 -9.59 -12.51 6.22
C ILE A 141 -10.46 -13.78 6.26
N ASN A 142 -10.66 -14.35 7.45
CA ASN A 142 -11.48 -15.54 7.61
C ASN A 142 -12.99 -15.32 7.28
N THR A 143 -13.44 -14.07 7.21
CA THR A 143 -14.81 -13.76 6.75
C THR A 143 -14.95 -13.72 5.23
N LEU A 144 -13.84 -13.80 4.47
CA LEU A 144 -13.85 -13.83 3.00
C LEU A 144 -14.03 -15.25 2.44
N THR A 145 -13.84 -16.25 3.28
CA THR A 145 -13.98 -17.68 2.94
C THR A 145 -15.32 -18.20 3.39
#